data_e2f2cbbb01697e298433852f549123f4
#
_entry.id   e2f2cbbb01697e298433852f549123f4
#
_cell.length_a   1.000
_cell.length_b   1.000
_cell.length_c   1.000
_cell.angle_alpha   90.00
_cell.angle_beta   90.00
_cell.angle_gamma   90.00
#
_symmetry.space_group_name_H-M   'P 1'
#
loop_
_entity.id
_entity.type
_entity.pdbx_description
1 polymer ?
#
loop_
_entity_poly.entity_id
_entity_poly.type
_entity_poly.pdbx_seq_one_letter_code
_entity_poly.pdbx_strand_id
1 'polypeptide(L)'
;EDAAKVVALRSRAITALAGLGGMVSVARAADAVREAVAAWDGRMSVAAVNGPTSTVVSGDVDALDEFLAHCQANDIRARRVDVDYASHSAHVEAIRDELARLLEGVTPRQGTTPLYSSLTGRLLDAAETAMDGGYWYDNLRGTVEFENATRAALADGHGVFVEVSPHPVLAVGLQGTVEDVGAAAAVLGTLRRDEGGPERFLTSLAEA
;
A
#
# COMPACT_ATOMS: atom_id res chain seq x y z
N GLU A 1 3.50 19.13 11.03
CA GLU A 1 2.76 20.02 10.13
C GLU A 1 2.76 19.46 8.71
N ASP A 2 3.93 19.19 8.08
CA ASP A 2 4.04 18.76 6.70
C ASP A 2 3.37 17.40 6.43
N ALA A 3 3.48 16.44 7.34
CA ALA A 3 2.77 15.17 7.21
C ALA A 3 1.24 15.35 7.10
N ALA A 4 0.67 16.26 7.89
CA ALA A 4 -0.76 16.57 7.83
C ALA A 4 -1.13 17.26 6.50
N LYS A 5 -0.26 18.16 5.99
CA LYS A 5 -0.44 18.77 4.66
C LYS A 5 -0.44 17.72 3.55
N VAL A 6 0.55 16.83 3.54
CA VAL A 6 0.64 15.75 2.56
C VAL A 6 -0.63 14.91 2.55
N VAL A 7 -1.07 14.42 3.71
CA VAL A 7 -2.27 13.57 3.80
C VAL A 7 -3.52 14.32 3.31
N ALA A 8 -3.76 15.54 3.81
CA ALA A 8 -4.97 16.29 3.50
C ALA A 8 -5.01 16.75 2.04
N LEU A 9 -3.90 17.28 1.53
CA LEU A 9 -3.86 17.84 0.17
C LEU A 9 -3.85 16.74 -0.90
N ARG A 10 -3.13 15.63 -0.64
CA ARG A 10 -3.16 14.46 -1.49
C ARG A 10 -4.55 13.84 -1.58
N SER A 11 -5.21 13.65 -0.43
CA SER A 11 -6.59 13.13 -0.40
C SER A 11 -7.56 14.00 -1.18
N ARG A 12 -7.41 15.34 -1.10
CA ARG A 12 -8.21 16.27 -1.87
C ARG A 12 -7.94 16.18 -3.38
N ALA A 13 -6.68 16.09 -3.78
CA ALA A 13 -6.32 15.96 -5.19
C ALA A 13 -6.85 14.65 -5.81
N ILE A 14 -6.81 13.54 -5.06
CA ILE A 14 -7.32 12.24 -5.50
C ILE A 14 -8.81 12.28 -5.85
N THR A 15 -9.61 13.17 -5.27
CA THR A 15 -11.04 13.29 -5.60
C THR A 15 -11.30 13.58 -7.08
N ALA A 16 -10.31 14.15 -7.80
CA ALA A 16 -10.41 14.36 -9.26
C ALA A 16 -10.36 13.04 -10.05
N LEU A 17 -9.94 11.95 -9.44
CA LEU A 17 -9.87 10.61 -10.05
C LEU A 17 -11.10 9.75 -9.71
N ALA A 18 -12.03 10.26 -8.91
CA ALA A 18 -13.23 9.52 -8.50
C ALA A 18 -14.06 9.05 -9.69
N GLY A 19 -14.48 7.79 -9.68
CA GLY A 19 -15.27 7.16 -10.74
C GLY A 19 -14.48 6.77 -12.00
N LEU A 20 -13.19 7.11 -12.10
CA LEU A 20 -12.41 6.82 -13.31
C LEU A 20 -11.73 5.45 -13.29
N GLY A 21 -11.65 4.79 -12.15
CA GLY A 21 -10.97 3.53 -12.00
C GLY A 21 -11.34 2.80 -10.72
N GLY A 22 -10.56 1.78 -10.37
CA GLY A 22 -10.78 1.00 -9.17
C GLY A 22 -9.60 0.12 -8.81
N MET A 23 -9.83 -0.77 -7.86
CA MET A 23 -8.81 -1.72 -7.40
C MET A 23 -9.42 -3.11 -7.16
N VAL A 24 -8.60 -4.14 -7.34
CA VAL A 24 -8.94 -5.55 -7.10
C VAL A 24 -7.84 -6.20 -6.27
N SER A 25 -8.21 -6.79 -5.14
CA SER A 25 -7.32 -7.64 -4.34
C SER A 25 -7.34 -9.06 -4.89
N VAL A 26 -6.15 -9.67 -5.05
CA VAL A 26 -5.94 -10.97 -5.66
C VAL A 26 -5.09 -11.85 -4.74
N ALA A 27 -5.55 -13.06 -4.45
CA ALA A 27 -4.81 -14.02 -3.63
C ALA A 27 -3.79 -14.80 -4.50
N ARG A 28 -2.78 -14.10 -5.03
CA ARG A 28 -1.69 -14.64 -5.84
C ARG A 28 -0.41 -13.85 -5.62
N ALA A 29 0.73 -14.47 -5.93
CA ALA A 29 2.03 -13.82 -5.94
C ALA A 29 2.10 -12.74 -7.01
N ALA A 30 2.85 -11.67 -6.72
CA ALA A 30 2.91 -10.48 -7.58
C ALA A 30 3.40 -10.79 -9.00
N ASP A 31 4.36 -11.69 -9.18
CA ASP A 31 4.89 -12.03 -10.52
C ASP A 31 3.83 -12.70 -11.40
N ALA A 32 3.05 -13.64 -10.85
CA ALA A 32 1.94 -14.25 -11.56
C ALA A 32 0.85 -13.24 -11.91
N VAL A 33 0.60 -12.25 -11.03
CA VAL A 33 -0.36 -11.16 -11.32
C VAL A 33 0.20 -10.22 -12.38
N ARG A 34 1.49 -9.85 -12.34
CA ARG A 34 2.15 -9.02 -13.37
C ARG A 34 2.05 -9.66 -14.77
N GLU A 35 2.31 -10.97 -14.84
CA GLU A 35 2.17 -11.73 -16.08
C GLU A 35 0.72 -11.72 -16.58
N ALA A 36 -0.24 -11.96 -15.71
CA ALA A 36 -1.66 -11.97 -16.08
C ALA A 36 -2.12 -10.59 -16.59
N VAL A 37 -1.83 -9.49 -15.86
CA VAL A 37 -2.31 -8.14 -16.24
C VAL A 37 -1.65 -7.59 -17.50
N ALA A 38 -0.54 -8.14 -17.95
CA ALA A 38 0.12 -7.74 -19.20
C ALA A 38 -0.80 -7.89 -20.44
N ALA A 39 -1.81 -8.77 -20.38
CA ALA A 39 -2.80 -8.93 -21.43
C ALA A 39 -3.71 -7.72 -21.67
N TRP A 40 -3.72 -6.75 -20.75
CA TRP A 40 -4.56 -5.55 -20.82
C TRP A 40 -3.80 -4.27 -21.22
N ASP A 41 -2.64 -4.39 -21.86
CA ASP A 41 -1.89 -3.29 -22.51
C ASP A 41 -1.74 -2.01 -21.65
N GLY A 42 -1.43 -2.16 -20.37
CA GLY A 42 -1.22 -1.05 -19.45
C GLY A 42 -2.48 -0.39 -18.90
N ARG A 43 -3.68 -0.88 -19.22
CA ARG A 43 -4.96 -0.43 -18.64
C ARG A 43 -5.08 -0.78 -17.16
N MET A 44 -4.23 -1.70 -16.70
CA MET A 44 -4.08 -2.08 -15.30
C MET A 44 -2.61 -2.20 -14.92
N SER A 45 -2.33 -2.08 -13.64
CA SER A 45 -1.00 -2.30 -13.06
C SER A 45 -1.09 -2.96 -11.68
N VAL A 46 -0.01 -3.60 -11.26
CA VAL A 46 0.12 -4.04 -9.86
C VAL A 46 0.28 -2.80 -8.98
N ALA A 47 -0.74 -2.55 -8.16
CA ALA A 47 -0.81 -1.39 -7.27
C ALA A 47 -0.10 -1.63 -5.93
N ALA A 48 -0.20 -2.84 -5.38
CA ALA A 48 0.43 -3.18 -4.12
C ALA A 48 0.81 -4.66 -4.05
N VAL A 49 1.95 -4.92 -3.42
CA VAL A 49 2.42 -6.25 -3.02
C VAL A 49 2.44 -6.26 -1.50
N ASN A 50 1.38 -6.83 -0.89
CA ASN A 50 1.18 -6.79 0.54
C ASN A 50 1.69 -8.06 1.26
N GLY A 51 2.10 -9.06 0.51
CA GLY A 51 2.64 -10.32 1.02
C GLY A 51 2.77 -11.37 -0.10
N PRO A 52 3.34 -12.55 0.18
CA PRO A 52 3.70 -13.57 -0.82
C PRO A 52 2.54 -14.01 -1.74
N THR A 53 1.31 -13.93 -1.24
CA THR A 53 0.09 -14.28 -1.99
C THR A 53 -0.98 -13.20 -1.86
N SER A 54 -0.58 -11.95 -1.64
CA SER A 54 -1.50 -10.82 -1.42
C SER A 54 -1.08 -9.65 -2.30
N THR A 55 -1.71 -9.56 -3.47
CA THR A 55 -1.43 -8.55 -4.48
C THR A 55 -2.69 -7.72 -4.75
N VAL A 56 -2.51 -6.44 -5.05
CA VAL A 56 -3.61 -5.56 -5.48
C VAL A 56 -3.30 -5.05 -6.88
N VAL A 57 -4.31 -5.05 -7.74
CA VAL A 57 -4.28 -4.47 -9.09
C VAL A 57 -5.13 -3.21 -9.09
N SER A 58 -4.72 -2.17 -9.81
CA SER A 58 -5.50 -0.97 -10.05
C SER A 58 -5.53 -0.63 -11.54
N GLY A 59 -6.60 0.02 -12.00
CA GLY A 59 -6.75 0.41 -13.40
C GLY A 59 -8.17 0.77 -13.78
N ASP A 60 -8.45 0.69 -15.08
CA ASP A 60 -9.75 1.00 -15.67
C ASP A 60 -10.84 0.08 -15.16
N VAL A 61 -12.05 0.61 -14.99
CA VAL A 61 -13.18 -0.13 -14.40
C VAL A 61 -13.51 -1.38 -15.20
N ASP A 62 -13.61 -1.27 -16.53
CA ASP A 62 -13.96 -2.36 -17.44
C ASP A 62 -12.84 -3.41 -17.52
N ALA A 63 -11.57 -3.00 -17.54
CA ALA A 63 -10.43 -3.92 -17.49
C ALA A 63 -10.42 -4.73 -16.18
N LEU A 64 -10.74 -4.09 -15.06
CA LEU A 64 -10.86 -4.79 -13.78
C LEU A 64 -12.05 -5.76 -13.73
N ASP A 65 -13.16 -5.48 -14.43
CA ASP A 65 -14.29 -6.42 -14.56
C ASP A 65 -13.91 -7.65 -15.38
N GLU A 66 -13.21 -7.45 -16.50
CA GLU A 66 -12.66 -8.54 -17.31
C GLU A 66 -11.65 -9.39 -16.52
N PHE A 67 -10.78 -8.73 -15.74
CA PHE A 67 -9.81 -9.40 -14.89
C PHE A 67 -10.46 -10.21 -13.77
N LEU A 68 -11.53 -9.72 -13.14
CA LEU A 68 -12.30 -10.47 -12.16
C LEU A 68 -12.94 -11.72 -12.79
N ALA A 69 -13.50 -11.59 -14.01
CA ALA A 69 -14.03 -12.73 -14.74
C ALA A 69 -12.94 -13.76 -15.08
N HIS A 70 -11.75 -13.30 -15.49
CA HIS A 70 -10.58 -14.14 -15.70
C HIS A 70 -10.18 -14.88 -14.41
N CYS A 71 -10.10 -14.18 -13.28
CA CYS A 71 -9.78 -14.80 -12.00
C CYS A 71 -10.80 -15.87 -11.62
N GLN A 72 -12.09 -15.58 -11.80
CA GLN A 72 -13.16 -16.54 -11.51
C GLN A 72 -13.06 -17.79 -12.39
N ALA A 73 -12.80 -17.63 -13.68
CA ALA A 73 -12.66 -18.75 -14.62
C ALA A 73 -11.44 -19.65 -14.31
N ASN A 74 -10.46 -19.16 -13.58
CA ASN A 74 -9.23 -19.87 -13.22
C ASN A 74 -9.14 -20.22 -11.71
N ASP A 75 -10.25 -20.18 -10.98
CA ASP A 75 -10.33 -20.47 -9.55
C ASP A 75 -9.35 -19.62 -8.71
N ILE A 76 -9.11 -18.38 -9.13
CA ILE A 76 -8.30 -17.40 -8.42
C ILE A 76 -9.20 -16.54 -7.54
N ARG A 77 -8.98 -16.55 -6.24
CA ARG A 77 -9.72 -15.68 -5.33
C ARG A 77 -9.32 -14.23 -5.55
N ALA A 78 -10.26 -13.43 -6.02
CA ALA A 78 -10.13 -12.01 -6.23
C ALA A 78 -11.41 -11.28 -5.82
N ARG A 79 -11.28 -10.02 -5.39
CA ARG A 79 -12.43 -9.18 -5.00
C ARG A 79 -12.13 -7.72 -5.26
N ARG A 80 -13.17 -6.95 -5.61
CA ARG A 80 -13.06 -5.49 -5.64
C ARG A 80 -12.75 -4.94 -4.25
N VAL A 81 -11.89 -3.94 -4.23
CA VAL A 81 -11.68 -3.07 -3.08
C VAL A 81 -12.71 -1.95 -3.17
N ASP A 82 -13.25 -1.55 -2.02
CA ASP A 82 -14.28 -0.50 -1.94
C ASP A 82 -13.65 0.91 -2.09
N VAL A 83 -13.17 1.17 -3.30
CA VAL A 83 -12.64 2.47 -3.75
C VAL A 83 -13.07 2.69 -5.21
N ASP A 84 -13.23 3.95 -5.60
CA ASP A 84 -13.71 4.38 -6.92
C ASP A 84 -12.65 5.10 -7.76
N TYR A 85 -11.37 4.90 -7.42
CA TYR A 85 -10.22 5.45 -8.15
C TYR A 85 -9.08 4.44 -8.22
N ALA A 86 -8.17 4.64 -9.18
CA ALA A 86 -7.01 3.77 -9.40
C ALA A 86 -5.71 4.45 -8.95
N SER A 87 -5.43 4.47 -7.62
CA SER A 87 -4.10 4.84 -7.14
C SER A 87 -3.07 3.77 -7.53
N HIS A 88 -1.81 4.14 -7.50
CA HIS A 88 -0.68 3.28 -7.89
C HIS A 88 -0.79 2.78 -9.35
N SER A 89 -1.32 3.62 -10.23
CA SER A 89 -1.47 3.38 -11.67
C SER A 89 -1.19 4.64 -12.50
N ALA A 90 -1.26 4.53 -13.81
CA ALA A 90 -1.12 5.65 -14.74
C ALA A 90 -2.18 6.76 -14.52
N HIS A 91 -3.34 6.44 -13.96
CA HIS A 91 -4.38 7.43 -13.65
C HIS A 91 -3.88 8.58 -12.77
N VAL A 92 -2.92 8.31 -11.87
CA VAL A 92 -2.33 9.33 -10.98
C VAL A 92 -1.59 10.41 -11.74
N GLU A 93 -1.15 10.15 -12.96
CA GLU A 93 -0.44 11.13 -13.79
C GLU A 93 -1.33 12.35 -14.12
N ALA A 94 -2.65 12.15 -14.18
CA ALA A 94 -3.60 13.24 -14.43
C ALA A 94 -3.60 14.34 -13.34
N ILE A 95 -3.15 14.01 -12.13
CA ILE A 95 -3.09 14.97 -11.00
C ILE A 95 -1.66 15.35 -10.61
N ARG A 96 -0.66 15.00 -11.43
CA ARG A 96 0.76 15.25 -11.14
C ARG A 96 1.06 16.71 -10.85
N ASP A 97 0.67 17.60 -11.77
CA ASP A 97 0.98 19.03 -11.67
C ASP A 97 0.24 19.68 -10.49
N GLU A 98 -0.99 19.25 -10.25
CA GLU A 98 -1.76 19.71 -9.08
C GLU A 98 -1.10 19.27 -7.76
N LEU A 99 -0.66 18.01 -7.66
CA LEU A 99 0.07 17.53 -6.49
C LEU A 99 1.39 18.29 -6.30
N ALA A 100 2.17 18.51 -7.36
CA ALA A 100 3.42 19.27 -7.31
C ALA A 100 3.16 20.68 -6.74
N ARG A 101 2.15 21.37 -7.25
CA ARG A 101 1.76 22.71 -6.77
C ARG A 101 1.29 22.70 -5.30
N LEU A 102 0.47 21.73 -4.92
CA LEU A 102 -0.06 21.63 -3.56
C LEU A 102 1.02 21.30 -2.52
N LEU A 103 2.02 20.53 -2.90
CA LEU A 103 3.08 20.04 -2.02
C LEU A 103 4.39 20.84 -2.12
N GLU A 104 4.44 21.91 -2.91
CA GLU A 104 5.63 22.77 -3.11
C GLU A 104 6.26 23.26 -1.80
N GLY A 105 5.43 23.53 -0.78
CA GLY A 105 5.89 24.00 0.53
C GLY A 105 6.29 22.90 1.52
N VAL A 106 6.33 21.63 1.10
CA VAL A 106 6.75 20.51 1.98
C VAL A 106 8.27 20.49 2.04
N THR A 107 8.80 20.73 3.24
CA THR A 107 10.24 20.78 3.50
C THR A 107 10.62 19.69 4.51
N PRO A 108 10.92 18.47 4.02
CA PRO A 108 11.22 17.35 4.90
C PRO A 108 12.49 17.63 5.71
N ARG A 109 12.48 17.16 6.95
CA ARG A 109 13.66 17.15 7.82
C ARG A 109 14.14 15.73 8.00
N GLN A 110 15.43 15.57 8.21
CA GLN A 110 15.99 14.26 8.52
C GLN A 110 15.34 13.72 9.80
N GLY A 111 14.73 12.54 9.70
CA GLY A 111 14.15 11.83 10.82
C GLY A 111 15.22 11.12 11.66
N THR A 112 14.92 10.87 12.93
CA THR A 112 15.76 10.07 13.83
C THR A 112 15.29 8.62 13.93
N THR A 113 14.09 8.33 13.47
CA THR A 113 13.51 6.99 13.47
C THR A 113 13.70 6.36 12.08
N PRO A 114 14.25 5.14 12.00
CA PRO A 114 14.35 4.41 10.74
C PRO A 114 12.97 4.25 10.08
N LEU A 115 12.92 4.40 8.76
CA LEU A 115 11.72 4.24 7.94
C LEU A 115 11.97 3.23 6.82
N TYR A 116 11.25 2.14 6.81
CA TYR A 116 11.19 1.22 5.67
C TYR A 116 10.10 1.72 4.73
N SER A 117 10.52 2.18 3.55
CA SER A 117 9.61 2.80 2.59
C SER A 117 8.89 1.76 1.74
N SER A 118 7.57 1.82 1.72
CA SER A 118 6.76 1.01 0.80
C SER A 118 6.87 1.46 -0.66
N LEU A 119 7.46 2.62 -0.95
CA LEU A 119 7.80 3.03 -2.31
C LEU A 119 9.03 2.28 -2.83
N THR A 120 10.05 2.11 -1.99
CA THR A 120 11.33 1.52 -2.39
C THR A 120 11.52 0.07 -1.93
N GLY A 121 10.65 -0.43 -1.05
CA GLY A 121 10.72 -1.77 -0.49
C GLY A 121 11.91 -1.98 0.47
N ARG A 122 12.52 -0.91 0.99
CA ARG A 122 13.74 -1.00 1.82
C ARG A 122 13.84 0.13 2.84
N LEU A 123 14.81 0.02 3.73
CA LEU A 123 15.19 1.12 4.62
C LEU A 123 15.52 2.37 3.79
N LEU A 124 14.88 3.48 4.12
CA LEU A 124 15.10 4.76 3.47
C LEU A 124 16.40 5.37 3.97
N ASP A 125 17.31 5.69 3.05
CA ASP A 125 18.44 6.54 3.37
C ASP A 125 17.99 8.01 3.35
N ALA A 126 17.87 8.59 4.53
CA ALA A 126 17.42 9.97 4.69
C ALA A 126 18.46 11.00 4.18
N ALA A 127 19.72 10.59 3.92
CA ALA A 127 20.72 11.44 3.31
C ALA A 127 20.59 11.50 1.78
N GLU A 128 20.05 10.43 1.17
CA GLU A 128 19.89 10.32 -0.29
C GLU A 128 18.47 10.66 -0.74
N THR A 129 17.46 10.45 0.12
CA THR A 129 16.05 10.56 -0.26
C THR A 129 15.33 11.56 0.64
N ALA A 130 14.96 12.71 0.07
CA ALA A 130 14.07 13.66 0.72
C ALA A 130 12.60 13.24 0.51
N MET A 131 11.80 13.18 1.58
CA MET A 131 10.36 12.93 1.50
C MET A 131 9.59 14.21 1.16
N ASP A 132 9.97 14.86 0.06
CA ASP A 132 9.36 16.07 -0.49
C ASP A 132 8.09 15.78 -1.31
N GLY A 133 7.58 16.78 -2.02
CA GLY A 133 6.40 16.62 -2.87
C GLY A 133 6.59 15.59 -3.99
N GLY A 134 7.79 15.47 -4.54
CA GLY A 134 8.14 14.46 -5.56
C GLY A 134 8.05 13.04 -5.00
N TYR A 135 8.65 12.80 -3.84
CA TYR A 135 8.54 11.51 -3.15
C TYR A 135 7.08 11.09 -2.91
N TRP A 136 6.24 12.02 -2.47
CA TRP A 136 4.83 11.72 -2.20
C TRP A 136 3.99 11.53 -3.45
N TYR A 137 4.37 12.16 -4.57
CA TYR A 137 3.81 11.83 -5.88
C TYR A 137 4.21 10.41 -6.29
N ASP A 138 5.50 10.07 -6.24
CA ASP A 138 6.00 8.74 -6.60
C ASP A 138 5.39 7.65 -5.71
N ASN A 139 5.21 7.94 -4.41
CA ASN A 139 4.54 7.05 -3.47
C ASN A 139 3.07 6.78 -3.85
N LEU A 140 2.35 7.77 -4.40
CA LEU A 140 0.98 7.59 -4.86
C LEU A 140 0.91 6.90 -6.24
N ARG A 141 1.91 7.14 -7.11
CA ARG A 141 1.96 6.62 -8.48
C ARG A 141 2.55 5.21 -8.57
N GLY A 142 3.60 4.95 -7.81
CA GLY A 142 4.36 3.69 -7.84
C GLY A 142 3.67 2.56 -7.11
N THR A 143 4.09 1.33 -7.39
CA THR A 143 3.64 0.13 -6.65
C THR A 143 4.00 0.23 -5.18
N VAL A 144 3.09 -0.16 -4.31
CA VAL A 144 3.35 -0.30 -2.87
C VAL A 144 4.11 -1.61 -2.64
N GLU A 145 5.39 -1.51 -2.35
CA GLU A 145 6.31 -2.63 -2.08
C GLU A 145 6.32 -3.00 -0.59
N PHE A 146 5.15 -3.23 -0.02
CA PHE A 146 5.02 -3.47 1.43
C PHE A 146 5.66 -4.80 1.85
N GLU A 147 5.53 -5.86 1.06
CA GLU A 147 6.21 -7.14 1.31
C GLU A 147 7.73 -6.96 1.37
N ASN A 148 8.32 -6.27 0.39
CA ASN A 148 9.76 -6.04 0.35
C ASN A 148 10.23 -5.20 1.54
N ALA A 149 9.49 -4.16 1.93
CA ALA A 149 9.79 -3.36 3.11
C ALA A 149 9.73 -4.21 4.40
N THR A 150 8.75 -5.12 4.50
CA THR A 150 8.63 -6.06 5.62
C THR A 150 9.81 -7.03 5.65
N ARG A 151 10.19 -7.62 4.52
CA ARG A 151 11.35 -8.50 4.42
C ARG A 151 12.64 -7.81 4.83
N ALA A 152 12.83 -6.55 4.42
CA ALA A 152 13.98 -5.75 4.82
C ALA A 152 14.01 -5.52 6.35
N ALA A 153 12.88 -5.16 6.95
CA ALA A 153 12.78 -4.98 8.39
C ALA A 153 13.05 -6.28 9.16
N LEU A 154 12.53 -7.43 8.69
CA LEU A 154 12.82 -8.74 9.27
C LEU A 154 14.31 -9.10 9.19
N ALA A 155 14.96 -8.82 8.06
CA ALA A 155 16.39 -9.06 7.85
C ALA A 155 17.25 -8.19 8.79
N ASP A 156 16.78 -6.99 9.13
CA ASP A 156 17.44 -6.09 10.09
C ASP A 156 17.12 -6.44 11.57
N GLY A 157 16.39 -7.54 11.81
CA GLY A 157 16.13 -8.09 13.14
C GLY A 157 14.90 -7.54 13.85
N HIS A 158 14.01 -6.84 13.16
CA HIS A 158 12.72 -6.44 13.74
C HIS A 158 11.81 -7.66 13.93
N GLY A 159 11.43 -7.94 15.18
CA GLY A 159 10.62 -9.11 15.54
C GLY A 159 9.21 -8.78 16.04
N VAL A 160 8.81 -7.51 16.07
CA VAL A 160 7.45 -7.09 16.46
C VAL A 160 6.94 -6.07 15.45
N PHE A 161 5.78 -6.34 14.87
CA PHE A 161 5.10 -5.47 13.92
C PHE A 161 3.73 -5.08 14.48
N VAL A 162 3.46 -3.80 14.56
CA VAL A 162 2.18 -3.27 15.05
C VAL A 162 1.52 -2.47 13.95
N GLU A 163 0.39 -2.95 13.44
CA GLU A 163 -0.44 -2.18 12.51
C GLU A 163 -1.24 -1.13 13.28
N VAL A 164 -0.85 0.13 13.13
CA VAL A 164 -1.54 1.26 13.73
C VAL A 164 -2.69 1.69 12.82
N SER A 165 -3.85 1.11 13.02
CA SER A 165 -5.03 1.33 12.17
C SER A 165 -6.33 1.14 12.95
N PRO A 166 -7.46 1.67 12.46
CA PRO A 166 -8.77 1.41 13.06
C PRO A 166 -9.25 -0.03 12.86
N HIS A 167 -8.68 -0.76 11.90
CA HIS A 167 -8.91 -2.18 11.66
C HIS A 167 -7.72 -2.77 10.88
N PRO A 168 -7.08 -3.86 11.35
CA PRO A 168 -5.92 -4.43 10.70
C PRO A 168 -6.31 -5.02 9.32
N VAL A 169 -5.75 -4.47 8.26
CA VAL A 169 -5.97 -4.91 6.87
C VAL A 169 -4.72 -5.50 6.23
N LEU A 170 -3.54 -5.18 6.76
CA LEU A 170 -2.24 -5.66 6.30
C LEU A 170 -1.72 -6.84 7.10
N ALA A 171 -2.26 -7.09 8.29
CA ALA A 171 -1.79 -8.12 9.21
C ALA A 171 -1.69 -9.51 8.56
N VAL A 172 -2.64 -9.88 7.69
CA VAL A 172 -2.61 -11.19 6.98
C VAL A 172 -1.45 -11.29 6.01
N GLY A 173 -1.19 -10.23 5.23
CA GLY A 173 -0.06 -10.18 4.30
C GLY A 173 1.28 -10.18 5.04
N LEU A 174 1.36 -9.44 6.14
CA LEU A 174 2.52 -9.33 7.01
C LEU A 174 2.84 -10.70 7.65
N GLN A 175 1.83 -11.36 8.22
CA GLN A 175 1.97 -12.71 8.79
C GLN A 175 2.43 -13.71 7.72
N GLY A 176 1.86 -13.65 6.50
CA GLY A 176 2.31 -14.49 5.39
C GLY A 176 3.78 -14.26 5.02
N THR A 177 4.26 -13.01 5.07
CA THR A 177 5.68 -12.70 4.83
C THR A 177 6.59 -13.25 5.94
N VAL A 178 6.17 -13.12 7.20
CA VAL A 178 6.89 -13.68 8.36
C VAL A 178 7.03 -15.19 8.23
N GLU A 179 5.96 -15.89 7.87
CA GLU A 179 5.94 -17.35 7.68
C GLU A 179 6.80 -17.78 6.49
N ASP A 180 6.72 -17.06 5.36
CA ASP A 180 7.47 -17.34 4.14
C ASP A 180 8.99 -17.25 4.34
N VAL A 181 9.46 -16.29 5.14
CA VAL A 181 10.88 -16.17 5.48
C VAL A 181 11.31 -17.04 6.67
N GLY A 182 10.36 -17.70 7.34
CA GLY A 182 10.63 -18.52 8.52
C GLY A 182 11.10 -17.73 9.73
N ALA A 183 10.71 -16.45 9.85
CA ALA A 183 11.11 -15.59 10.94
C ALA A 183 10.23 -15.80 12.19
N ALA A 184 10.80 -15.60 13.37
CA ALA A 184 10.07 -15.53 14.62
C ALA A 184 9.68 -14.07 14.88
N ALA A 185 8.49 -13.65 14.46
CA ALA A 185 8.01 -12.29 14.66
C ALA A 185 6.52 -12.29 15.05
N ALA A 186 6.14 -11.30 15.88
CA ALA A 186 4.76 -11.06 16.28
C ALA A 186 4.12 -10.01 15.38
N VAL A 187 2.87 -10.22 14.96
CA VAL A 187 2.07 -9.30 14.17
C VAL A 187 0.81 -8.94 14.96
N LEU A 188 0.66 -7.67 15.26
CA LEU A 188 -0.38 -7.13 16.13
C LEU A 188 -1.12 -5.99 15.46
N GLY A 189 -2.37 -5.75 15.86
CA GLY A 189 -3.13 -4.55 15.46
C GLY A 189 -3.47 -3.69 16.68
N THR A 190 -3.71 -2.39 16.49
CA THR A 190 -4.08 -1.50 17.59
C THR A 190 -5.56 -1.55 17.92
N LEU A 191 -6.43 -1.47 16.92
CA LEU A 191 -7.88 -1.44 17.06
C LEU A 191 -8.54 -2.49 16.17
N ARG A 192 -9.85 -2.68 16.32
CA ARG A 192 -10.68 -3.52 15.45
C ARG A 192 -11.94 -2.77 15.05
N ARG A 193 -12.55 -3.20 13.96
CA ARG A 193 -13.82 -2.66 13.50
C ARG A 193 -14.86 -2.77 14.62
N ASP A 194 -15.56 -1.68 14.88
CA ASP A 194 -16.56 -1.54 15.94
C ASP A 194 -16.00 -1.65 17.39
N GLU A 195 -14.69 -1.80 17.53
CA GLU A 195 -13.96 -1.84 18.81
C GLU A 195 -12.84 -0.80 18.81
N GLY A 196 -13.20 0.49 18.68
CA GLY A 196 -12.27 1.62 18.59
C GLY A 196 -11.97 2.30 19.94
N GLY A 197 -12.38 1.71 21.06
CA GLY A 197 -12.24 2.31 22.38
C GLY A 197 -10.90 2.04 23.07
N PRO A 198 -10.62 2.76 24.21
CA PRO A 198 -9.40 2.58 24.99
C PRO A 198 -9.20 1.14 25.48
N GLU A 199 -10.27 0.42 25.79
CA GLU A 199 -10.23 -0.98 26.24
C GLU A 199 -9.57 -1.88 25.19
N ARG A 200 -9.98 -1.79 23.90
CA ARG A 200 -9.37 -2.55 22.82
C ARG A 200 -7.89 -2.17 22.63
N PHE A 201 -7.58 -0.88 22.67
CA PHE A 201 -6.21 -0.40 22.54
C PHE A 201 -5.32 -0.95 23.66
N LEU A 202 -5.76 -0.89 24.94
CA LEU A 202 -5.02 -1.43 26.08
C LEU A 202 -4.86 -2.96 26.02
N THR A 203 -5.88 -3.67 25.52
CA THR A 203 -5.79 -5.11 25.27
C THR A 203 -4.72 -5.42 24.23
N SER A 204 -4.72 -4.69 23.10
CA SER A 204 -3.70 -4.84 22.06
C SER A 204 -2.29 -4.52 22.56
N LEU A 205 -2.17 -3.52 23.44
CA LEU A 205 -0.89 -3.18 24.07
C LEU A 205 -0.39 -4.30 25.00
N ALA A 206 -1.31 -4.98 25.69
CA ALA A 206 -0.96 -6.11 26.57
C ALA A 206 -0.61 -7.40 25.78
N GLU A 207 -1.03 -7.50 24.52
CA GLU A 207 -0.66 -8.58 23.60
C GLU A 207 0.75 -8.36 23.00
N ALA A 208 1.29 -7.14 23.03
CA ALA A 208 2.61 -6.77 22.51
C ALA A 208 3.73 -7.04 23.51
#